data_f36b05386973ed9c6939850168ea0945
#
_entry.id   f36b05386973ed9c6939850168ea0945
#
_cell.length_a   1.000
_cell.length_b   1.000
_cell.length_c   1.000
_cell.angle_alpha   90.00
_cell.angle_beta   90.00
_cell.angle_gamma   90.00
#
_symmetry.space_group_name_H-M   'P 1'
#
loop_
_entity.id
_entity.type
_entity.pdbx_description
1 polymer ?
#
loop_
_entity_poly.entity_id
_entity_poly.type
_entity_poly.pdbx_seq_one_letter_code
_entity_poly.pdbx_strand_id
1 'polypeptide(L)'
;MFMASMEFDLGDDVKAMREAVHRWSQDSLKPLAAKIDKDNYFPDHLWREMGDLGILGVTVEGYGGAGMGYLAHTVAVEEVARASASVSLSYGAHSNLCVNQINLNGNDEQKSNFFQN
;
A
#
# COMPACT_ATOMS: atom_id res chain seq x y z
N MET A 1 -3.86 -2.55 -18.74
CA MET A 1 -4.47 -3.82 -19.12
C MET A 1 -3.93 -4.93 -18.23
N PHE A 2 -4.80 -5.67 -17.60
CA PHE A 2 -4.40 -6.87 -16.85
C PHE A 2 -4.02 -7.99 -17.80
N MET A 3 -2.85 -8.56 -17.55
CA MET A 3 -2.50 -9.83 -18.19
C MET A 3 -3.24 -10.94 -17.45
N ALA A 4 -4.28 -11.46 -18.06
CA ALA A 4 -5.18 -12.44 -17.45
C ALA A 4 -4.59 -13.84 -17.28
N SER A 5 -3.34 -14.07 -17.65
CA SER A 5 -2.77 -15.40 -17.75
C SER A 5 -2.47 -16.11 -16.42
N MET A 6 -2.52 -15.38 -15.30
CA MET A 6 -2.23 -15.93 -13.95
C MET A 6 -3.16 -15.32 -12.91
N GLU A 7 -4.41 -15.11 -13.27
CA GLU A 7 -5.37 -14.53 -12.35
C GLU A 7 -5.98 -15.61 -11.46
N PHE A 8 -5.67 -15.54 -10.17
CA PHE A 8 -6.32 -16.36 -9.15
C PHE A 8 -7.54 -15.62 -8.61
N ASP A 9 -8.60 -16.36 -8.31
CA ASP A 9 -9.77 -15.79 -7.63
C ASP A 9 -9.42 -15.55 -6.15
N LEU A 10 -9.13 -14.30 -5.82
CA LEU A 10 -8.75 -13.88 -4.48
C LEU A 10 -9.91 -13.24 -3.70
N GLY A 11 -11.12 -13.28 -4.26
CA GLY A 11 -12.30 -12.66 -3.69
C GLY A 11 -12.55 -11.25 -4.22
N ASP A 12 -13.82 -10.82 -4.12
CA ASP A 12 -14.28 -9.57 -4.73
C ASP A 12 -13.64 -8.32 -4.09
N ASP A 13 -13.44 -8.32 -2.78
CA ASP A 13 -12.86 -7.20 -2.05
C ASP A 13 -11.39 -6.98 -2.45
N VAL A 14 -10.63 -8.05 -2.52
CA VAL A 14 -9.21 -8.00 -2.95
C VAL A 14 -9.11 -7.59 -4.41
N LYS A 15 -10.00 -8.08 -5.25
CA LYS A 15 -10.05 -7.69 -6.66
C LYS A 15 -10.35 -6.20 -6.83
N ALA A 16 -11.33 -5.69 -6.12
CA ALA A 16 -11.69 -4.26 -6.16
C ALA A 16 -10.53 -3.39 -5.69
N MET A 17 -9.84 -3.79 -4.62
CA MET A 17 -8.65 -3.10 -4.14
C MET A 17 -7.53 -3.15 -5.18
N ARG A 18 -7.27 -4.29 -5.78
CA ARG A 18 -6.27 -4.44 -6.85
C ARG A 18 -6.52 -3.47 -7.99
N GLU A 19 -7.75 -3.38 -8.45
CA GLU A 19 -8.13 -2.48 -9.55
C GLU A 19 -7.91 -1.00 -9.19
N ALA A 20 -8.27 -0.60 -7.97
CA ALA A 20 -8.07 0.75 -7.49
C ALA A 20 -6.58 1.10 -7.36
N VAL A 21 -5.79 0.22 -6.76
CA VAL A 21 -4.34 0.42 -6.59
C VAL A 21 -3.63 0.41 -7.95
N HIS A 22 -4.02 -0.50 -8.84
CA HIS A 22 -3.49 -0.55 -10.20
C HIS A 22 -3.71 0.77 -10.94
N ARG A 23 -4.94 1.27 -10.92
CA ARG A 23 -5.30 2.52 -11.59
C ARG A 23 -4.48 3.69 -11.07
N TRP A 24 -4.44 3.86 -9.75
CA TRP A 24 -3.64 4.91 -9.13
C TRP A 24 -2.15 4.78 -9.51
N SER A 25 -1.62 3.57 -9.42
CA SER A 25 -0.20 3.31 -9.70
C SER A 25 0.16 3.64 -11.14
N GLN A 26 -0.68 3.28 -12.10
CA GLN A 26 -0.44 3.59 -13.51
C GLN A 26 -0.62 5.07 -13.83
N ASP A 27 -1.62 5.73 -13.24
CA ASP A 27 -1.95 7.11 -13.56
C ASP A 27 -1.06 8.13 -12.82
N SER A 28 -0.74 7.86 -11.55
CA SER A 28 -0.09 8.83 -10.66
C SER A 28 1.34 8.49 -10.31
N LEU A 29 1.70 7.21 -10.25
CA LEU A 29 3.03 6.78 -9.83
C LEU A 29 3.96 6.48 -11.01
N LYS A 30 3.50 5.72 -11.98
CA LYS A 30 4.32 5.31 -13.12
C LYS A 30 4.97 6.49 -13.86
N PRO A 31 4.27 7.62 -14.10
CA PRO A 31 4.90 8.78 -14.73
C PRO A 31 6.08 9.37 -13.96
N LEU A 32 6.15 9.14 -12.64
CA LEU A 32 7.23 9.63 -11.77
C LEU A 32 8.37 8.63 -11.61
N ALA A 33 8.19 7.37 -12.00
CA ALA A 33 9.10 6.29 -11.67
C ALA A 33 10.53 6.52 -12.16
N ALA A 34 10.69 6.98 -13.41
CA ALA A 34 12.01 7.24 -13.99
C ALA A 34 12.75 8.37 -13.26
N LYS A 35 12.03 9.42 -12.87
CA LYS A 35 12.61 10.54 -12.13
C LYS A 35 12.98 10.16 -10.71
N ILE A 36 12.15 9.38 -10.04
CA ILE A 36 12.42 8.85 -8.71
C ILE A 36 13.72 8.03 -8.72
N ASP A 37 13.87 7.16 -9.69
CA ASP A 37 15.07 6.34 -9.86
C ASP A 37 16.30 7.19 -10.15
N LYS A 38 16.21 8.11 -11.11
CA LYS A 38 17.32 8.98 -11.53
C LYS A 38 17.80 9.89 -10.41
N ASP A 39 16.87 10.55 -9.72
CA ASP A 39 17.18 11.58 -8.72
C ASP A 39 17.32 11.00 -7.31
N ASN A 40 17.05 9.71 -7.14
CA ASN A 40 17.15 8.99 -5.88
C ASN A 40 16.39 9.68 -4.74
N TYR A 41 15.09 9.98 -4.96
CA TYR A 41 14.24 10.65 -3.99
C TYR A 41 12.88 9.98 -3.89
N PHE A 42 12.14 10.29 -2.82
CA PHE A 42 10.75 9.85 -2.61
C PHE A 42 9.84 11.08 -2.56
N PRO A 43 8.89 11.23 -3.50
CA PRO A 43 7.94 12.34 -3.45
C PRO A 43 7.00 12.21 -2.24
N ASP A 44 7.05 13.17 -1.32
CA ASP A 44 6.29 13.10 -0.07
C ASP A 44 4.78 13.03 -0.26
N HIS A 45 4.25 13.63 -1.34
CA HIS A 45 2.82 13.62 -1.62
C HIS A 45 2.25 12.20 -1.85
N LEU A 46 3.10 11.24 -2.20
CA LEU A 46 2.68 9.86 -2.40
C LEU A 46 2.12 9.22 -1.12
N TRP A 47 2.65 9.60 0.04
CA TRP A 47 2.12 9.11 1.31
C TRP A 47 0.65 9.50 1.51
N ARG A 48 0.32 10.75 1.22
CA ARG A 48 -1.05 11.23 1.32
C ARG A 48 -1.96 10.51 0.32
N GLU A 49 -1.53 10.37 -0.92
CA GLU A 49 -2.31 9.67 -1.94
C GLU A 49 -2.56 8.22 -1.59
N MET A 50 -1.54 7.50 -1.09
CA MET A 50 -1.71 6.13 -0.62
C MET A 50 -2.63 6.04 0.61
N GLY A 51 -2.58 7.03 1.49
CA GLY A 51 -3.50 7.14 2.62
C GLY A 51 -4.94 7.34 2.17
N ASP A 52 -5.16 8.25 1.22
CA ASP A 52 -6.50 8.50 0.64
C ASP A 52 -7.04 7.27 -0.08
N LEU A 53 -6.16 6.49 -0.69
CA LEU A 53 -6.50 5.21 -1.34
C LEU A 53 -6.84 4.10 -0.33
N GLY A 54 -6.47 4.28 0.94
CA GLY A 54 -6.76 3.33 2.01
C GLY A 54 -5.77 2.17 2.14
N ILE A 55 -4.58 2.28 1.56
CA ILE A 55 -3.61 1.17 1.55
C ILE A 55 -2.52 1.26 2.62
N LEU A 56 -2.45 2.33 3.39
CA LEU A 56 -1.40 2.46 4.42
C LEU A 56 -1.63 1.59 5.65
N GLY A 57 -2.86 1.16 5.91
CA GLY A 57 -3.20 0.30 7.04
C GLY A 57 -4.03 -0.91 6.60
N VAL A 58 -3.66 -1.60 5.53
CA VAL A 58 -4.44 -2.70 4.96
C VAL A 58 -4.67 -3.83 5.98
N THR A 59 -3.68 -4.14 6.83
CA THR A 59 -3.74 -5.25 7.79
C THR A 59 -4.30 -4.85 9.15
N VAL A 60 -4.58 -3.57 9.37
CA VAL A 60 -5.01 -3.05 10.67
C VAL A 60 -6.53 -2.95 10.74
N GLU A 61 -7.13 -3.56 11.75
CA GLU A 61 -8.54 -3.36 12.09
C GLU A 61 -8.67 -2.16 13.04
N GLY A 62 -9.58 -1.26 12.72
CA GLY A 62 -9.73 -0.01 13.48
C GLY A 62 -8.71 1.05 13.06
N TYR A 63 -8.70 2.19 13.75
CA TYR A 63 -7.80 3.33 13.50
C TYR A 63 -7.80 3.83 12.03
N GLY A 64 -8.89 3.59 11.31
CA GLY A 64 -8.98 3.93 9.88
C GLY A 64 -8.32 2.92 8.95
N GLY A 65 -7.82 1.80 9.46
CA GLY A 65 -7.25 0.71 8.67
C GLY A 65 -8.31 -0.11 7.94
N ALA A 66 -7.91 -0.78 6.88
CA ALA A 66 -8.84 -1.55 6.04
C ALA A 66 -9.19 -2.95 6.61
N GLY A 67 -8.35 -3.51 7.47
CA GLY A 67 -8.59 -4.82 8.09
C GLY A 67 -8.70 -5.98 7.10
N MET A 68 -8.00 -5.91 5.95
CA MET A 68 -8.15 -6.89 4.86
C MET A 68 -7.16 -8.07 4.92
N GLY A 69 -6.15 -8.00 5.79
CA GLY A 69 -5.16 -9.07 5.96
C GLY A 69 -3.97 -9.03 4.99
N TYR A 70 -3.11 -10.04 5.11
CA TYR A 70 -1.82 -10.08 4.40
C TYR A 70 -1.95 -10.32 2.90
N LEU A 71 -2.93 -11.08 2.47
CA LEU A 71 -3.15 -11.31 1.04
C LEU A 71 -3.43 -9.99 0.31
N ALA A 72 -4.32 -9.19 0.86
CA ALA A 72 -4.63 -7.86 0.32
C ALA A 72 -3.39 -6.95 0.33
N HIS A 73 -2.61 -6.98 1.40
CA HIS A 73 -1.35 -6.23 1.47
C HIS A 73 -0.37 -6.65 0.37
N THR A 74 -0.21 -7.95 0.15
CA THR A 74 0.66 -8.49 -0.90
C THR A 74 0.22 -8.03 -2.29
N VAL A 75 -1.08 -8.03 -2.54
CA VAL A 75 -1.65 -7.55 -3.80
C VAL A 75 -1.39 -6.05 -4.00
N ALA A 76 -1.55 -5.26 -2.95
CA ALA A 76 -1.25 -3.82 -3.01
C ALA A 76 0.24 -3.57 -3.31
N VAL A 77 1.14 -4.29 -2.63
CA VAL A 77 2.59 -4.22 -2.89
C VAL A 77 2.91 -4.57 -4.34
N GLU A 78 2.31 -5.62 -4.86
CA GLU A 78 2.51 -6.04 -6.26
C GLU A 78 2.10 -4.94 -7.24
N GLU A 79 0.92 -4.36 -7.06
CA GLU A 79 0.43 -3.33 -7.98
C GLU A 79 1.23 -2.02 -7.91
N VAL A 80 1.68 -1.62 -6.73
CA VAL A 80 2.59 -0.48 -6.59
C VAL A 80 3.93 -0.79 -7.27
N ALA A 81 4.46 -2.00 -7.08
CA ALA A 81 5.73 -2.43 -7.67
C ALA A 81 5.70 -2.45 -9.21
N ARG A 82 4.56 -2.73 -9.81
CA ARG A 82 4.40 -2.67 -11.28
C ARG A 82 4.70 -1.27 -11.84
N ALA A 83 4.45 -0.24 -11.06
CA ALA A 83 4.73 1.15 -11.46
C ALA A 83 6.11 1.61 -10.99
N SER A 84 6.48 1.31 -9.73
CA SER A 84 7.78 1.67 -9.15
C SER A 84 8.14 0.70 -8.04
N ALA A 85 9.16 -0.11 -8.28
CA ALA A 85 9.66 -1.06 -7.28
C ALA A 85 10.21 -0.36 -6.03
N SER A 86 10.90 0.77 -6.20
CA SER A 86 11.47 1.52 -5.07
C SER A 86 10.39 2.12 -4.16
N VAL A 87 9.32 2.66 -4.74
CA VAL A 87 8.18 3.16 -3.97
C VAL A 87 7.46 2.02 -3.27
N SER A 88 7.31 0.88 -3.93
CA SER A 88 6.69 -0.31 -3.31
C SER A 88 7.49 -0.83 -2.12
N LEU A 89 8.82 -0.79 -2.20
CA LEU A 89 9.67 -1.16 -1.06
C LEU A 89 9.42 -0.24 0.13
N SER A 90 9.39 1.07 -0.09
CA SER A 90 9.10 2.05 0.95
C SER A 90 7.68 1.88 1.52
N TYR A 91 6.70 1.64 0.66
CA TYR A 91 5.33 1.34 1.06
C TYR A 91 5.28 0.09 1.95
N GLY A 92 5.89 -1.00 1.53
CA GLY A 92 5.92 -2.26 2.29
C GLY A 92 6.60 -2.09 3.66
N ALA A 93 7.68 -1.34 3.71
CA ALA A 93 8.36 -1.03 4.97
C ALA A 93 7.46 -0.24 5.92
N HIS A 94 6.74 0.76 5.43
CA HIS A 94 5.80 1.53 6.24
C HIS A 94 4.60 0.66 6.69
N SER A 95 3.93 0.03 5.76
CA SER A 95 2.67 -0.69 6.01
C SER A 95 2.87 -1.96 6.83
N ASN A 96 3.90 -2.75 6.53
CA ASN A 96 4.11 -4.04 7.20
C ASN A 96 5.17 -3.98 8.29
N LEU A 97 6.36 -3.49 7.99
CA LEU A 97 7.45 -3.49 8.98
C LEU A 97 7.23 -2.48 10.10
N CYS A 98 6.49 -1.42 9.86
CA CYS A 98 6.17 -0.40 10.86
C CYS A 98 4.74 -0.55 11.38
N VAL A 99 3.76 -0.24 10.58
CA VAL A 99 2.34 -0.16 11.00
C VAL A 99 1.84 -1.51 11.53
N ASN A 100 2.05 -2.58 10.79
CA ASN A 100 1.58 -3.90 11.21
C ASN A 100 2.27 -4.37 12.50
N GLN A 101 3.55 -4.07 12.67
CA GLN A 101 4.28 -4.45 13.89
C GLN A 101 3.79 -3.68 15.11
N ILE A 102 3.48 -2.39 14.97
CA ILE A 102 2.84 -1.62 16.04
C ILE A 102 1.47 -2.23 16.37
N ASN A 103 0.70 -2.60 15.36
CA ASN A 103 -0.60 -3.22 15.56
C ASN A 103 -0.52 -4.55 16.33
N LEU A 104 0.45 -5.41 15.99
CA LEU A 104 0.60 -6.72 16.60
C LEU A 104 1.22 -6.67 18.01
N ASN A 105 2.12 -5.75 18.26
CA ASN A 105 2.98 -5.76 19.45
C ASN A 105 2.80 -4.54 20.35
N GLY A 106 2.15 -3.49 19.88
CA GLY A 106 1.91 -2.27 20.66
C GLY A 106 0.75 -2.43 21.63
N ASN A 107 0.78 -1.68 22.73
CA ASN A 107 -0.37 -1.54 23.63
C ASN A 107 -1.35 -0.47 23.11
N ASP A 108 -2.49 -0.31 23.77
CA ASP A 108 -3.55 0.62 23.33
C ASP A 108 -3.06 2.07 23.29
N GLU A 109 -2.24 2.49 24.24
CA GLU A 109 -1.68 3.84 24.27
C GLU A 109 -0.76 4.09 23.08
N GLN A 110 0.13 3.14 22.79
CA GLN A 110 1.04 3.23 21.65
C GLN A 110 0.28 3.28 20.32
N LYS A 111 -0.70 2.40 20.15
CA LYS A 111 -1.54 2.39 18.93
C LYS A 111 -2.29 3.72 18.77
N SER A 112 -2.87 4.22 19.84
CA SER A 112 -3.58 5.50 19.83
C SER A 112 -2.66 6.65 19.43
N ASN A 113 -1.44 6.69 19.96
CA ASN A 113 -0.48 7.74 19.67
C ASN A 113 0.06 7.69 18.23
N PHE A 114 0.31 6.50 17.70
CA PHE A 114 0.94 6.36 16.38
C PHE A 114 -0.04 6.26 15.21
N PHE A 115 -1.29 5.82 15.45
CA PHE A 115 -2.25 5.60 14.38
C PHE A 115 -3.26 6.74 14.18
N GLN A 116 -3.39 7.67 15.13
CA GLN A 116 -4.38 8.75 15.04
C GLN A 116 -3.81 10.06 14.49
N ASN A 117 -2.55 10.08 14.18
CA ASN A 117 -1.90 11.25 13.58
C ASN A 117 -1.57 10.95 12.11
#